data_c3a4610aab9208b50d5c9239cfea48bd
#
_entry.id   c3a4610aab9208b50d5c9239cfea48bd
#
_cell.length_a   1.000
_cell.length_b   1.000
_cell.length_c   1.000
_cell.angle_alpha   90.00
_cell.angle_beta   90.00
_cell.angle_gamma   90.00
#
_symmetry.space_group_name_H-M   'P 1'
#
loop_
_entity.id
_entity.type
_entity.pdbx_description
1 polymer ?
#
loop_
_entity_poly.entity_id
_entity_poly.type
_entity_poly.pdbx_seq_one_letter_code
_entity_poly.pdbx_strand_id
1 'polypeptide(L)'
;MATVSFKDATRVYPGADHPAVDKLNLEIGDGEFMVLVGPSGCGKSTSLRMLAGLEEVNAGAIWIGDRNVTDLPPKDRDIAMVFQNYALYPHMTVGDNMGFALKMAGVPKTERDQRVMEAAHLLG
;
A
#
# COMPACT_ATOMS: atom_id res chain seq x y z
N MET A 1 -9.09 -6.38 -10.70
CA MET A 1 -7.93 -6.56 -9.80
C MET A 1 -6.81 -7.24 -10.59
N ALA A 2 -5.67 -7.49 -9.98
CA ALA A 2 -4.54 -8.09 -10.66
C ALA A 2 -3.84 -9.11 -9.75
N THR A 3 -3.09 -10.04 -10.35
CA THR A 3 -2.21 -10.93 -9.59
C THR A 3 -1.05 -10.15 -8.96
N VAL A 4 -0.55 -10.61 -7.84
CA VAL A 4 0.64 -10.05 -7.19
C VAL A 4 1.66 -11.17 -6.99
N SER A 5 2.89 -10.94 -7.40
CA SER A 5 3.97 -11.91 -7.25
C SER A 5 5.19 -11.27 -6.61
N PHE A 6 5.69 -11.90 -5.55
CA PHE A 6 7.01 -11.65 -4.99
C PHE A 6 7.94 -12.75 -5.47
N LYS A 7 9.09 -12.38 -6.03
CA LYS A 7 10.10 -13.32 -6.57
C LYS A 7 11.44 -13.02 -5.91
N ASP A 8 11.81 -13.85 -4.94
CA ASP A 8 13.03 -13.70 -4.13
C ASP A 8 13.19 -12.28 -3.55
N ALA A 9 12.07 -11.63 -3.22
CA ALA A 9 12.07 -10.26 -2.77
C ALA A 9 12.74 -10.13 -1.40
N THR A 10 13.75 -9.29 -1.33
CA THR A 10 14.62 -9.14 -0.16
C THR A 10 14.74 -7.69 0.23
N ARG A 11 14.63 -7.41 1.54
CA ARG A 11 14.89 -6.11 2.14
C ARG A 11 15.89 -6.23 3.27
N VAL A 12 16.97 -5.49 3.15
CA VAL A 12 18.00 -5.38 4.20
C VAL A 12 18.12 -3.91 4.59
N TYR A 13 17.88 -3.61 5.84
CA TYR A 13 18.08 -2.24 6.34
C TYR A 13 19.57 -1.95 6.54
N PRO A 14 20.01 -0.68 6.31
CA PRO A 14 21.40 -0.30 6.56
C PRO A 14 21.83 -0.62 7.99
N GLY A 15 22.96 -1.32 8.12
CA GLY A 15 23.49 -1.70 9.44
C GLY A 15 22.82 -2.89 10.13
N ALA A 16 21.84 -3.52 9.48
CA ALA A 16 21.22 -4.73 10.02
C ALA A 16 22.05 -5.97 9.70
N ASP A 17 22.14 -6.87 10.68
CA ASP A 17 22.85 -8.15 10.52
C ASP A 17 22.04 -9.17 9.72
N HIS A 18 20.72 -9.00 9.67
CA HIS A 18 19.80 -9.91 9.01
C HIS A 18 18.80 -9.16 8.14
N PRO A 19 18.34 -9.77 7.02
CA PRO A 19 17.27 -9.19 6.22
C PRO A 19 15.97 -9.07 7.03
N ALA A 20 15.23 -7.98 6.83
CA ALA A 20 13.87 -7.85 7.35
C ALA A 20 12.90 -8.74 6.56
N VAL A 21 13.15 -8.90 5.27
CA VAL A 21 12.49 -9.87 4.39
C VAL A 21 13.58 -10.56 3.58
N ASP A 22 13.60 -11.88 3.63
CA ASP A 22 14.61 -12.69 2.98
C ASP A 22 14.02 -13.61 1.91
N LYS A 23 14.30 -13.29 0.65
CA LYS A 23 13.90 -14.09 -0.53
C LYS A 23 12.43 -14.52 -0.47
N LEU A 24 11.55 -13.57 -0.21
CA LEU A 24 10.11 -13.85 -0.17
C LEU A 24 9.62 -14.26 -1.55
N ASN A 25 9.02 -15.42 -1.61
CA ASN A 25 8.29 -15.92 -2.76
C ASN A 25 6.84 -16.10 -2.38
N LEU A 26 5.97 -15.33 -3.02
CA LEU A 26 4.55 -15.34 -2.73
C LEU A 26 3.78 -14.99 -3.99
N GLU A 27 2.73 -15.75 -4.26
CA GLU A 27 1.79 -15.45 -5.33
C GLU A 27 0.39 -15.26 -4.78
N ILE A 28 -0.24 -14.17 -5.18
CA ILE A 28 -1.62 -13.83 -4.82
C ILE A 28 -2.41 -13.75 -6.13
N GLY A 29 -3.43 -14.60 -6.26
CA GLY A 29 -4.28 -14.63 -7.45
C GLY A 29 -5.15 -13.39 -7.58
N ASP A 30 -5.61 -13.13 -8.78
CA ASP A 30 -6.57 -12.06 -9.04
C ASP A 30 -7.85 -12.28 -8.23
N GLY A 31 -8.27 -11.27 -7.47
CA GLY A 31 -9.43 -11.33 -6.60
C GLY A 31 -9.24 -12.13 -5.31
N GLU A 32 -8.05 -12.66 -5.05
CA GLU A 32 -7.76 -13.42 -3.83
C GLU A 32 -7.65 -12.50 -2.61
N PHE A 33 -8.21 -12.94 -1.48
CA PHE A 33 -8.03 -12.32 -0.19
C PHE A 33 -6.92 -13.04 0.59
N MET A 34 -5.74 -12.43 0.65
CA MET A 34 -4.56 -13.00 1.30
C MET A 34 -4.34 -12.35 2.66
N VAL A 35 -4.09 -13.17 3.68
CA VAL A 35 -3.78 -12.71 5.04
C VAL A 35 -2.36 -13.12 5.42
N LEU A 36 -1.56 -12.16 5.85
CA LEU A 36 -0.21 -12.39 6.39
C LEU A 36 -0.28 -12.43 7.91
N VAL A 37 0.10 -13.54 8.50
CA VAL A 37 0.11 -13.75 9.95
C VAL A 37 1.50 -14.13 10.45
N GLY A 38 1.79 -13.77 11.66
CA GLY A 38 3.06 -14.10 12.30
C GLY A 38 3.37 -13.17 13.48
N PRO A 39 4.42 -13.49 14.27
CA PRO A 39 4.84 -12.66 15.39
C PRO A 39 5.32 -11.28 14.95
N SER A 40 5.36 -10.34 15.89
CA SER A 40 5.93 -9.02 15.66
C SER A 40 7.39 -9.12 15.17
N GLY A 41 7.76 -8.31 14.18
CA GLY A 41 9.12 -8.28 13.65
C GLY A 41 9.43 -9.37 12.62
N CYS A 42 8.44 -10.15 12.14
CA CYS A 42 8.68 -11.19 11.13
C CYS A 42 8.60 -10.71 9.67
N GLY A 43 8.50 -9.40 9.43
CA GLY A 43 8.54 -8.83 8.09
C GLY A 43 7.17 -8.59 7.41
N LYS A 44 6.05 -8.81 8.09
CA LYS A 44 4.70 -8.59 7.51
C LYS A 44 4.51 -7.17 6.98
N SER A 45 4.70 -6.18 7.84
CA SER A 45 4.54 -4.77 7.47
C SER A 45 5.58 -4.32 6.45
N THR A 46 6.81 -4.82 6.54
CA THR A 46 7.87 -4.55 5.57
C THR A 46 7.48 -5.09 4.19
N SER A 47 6.97 -6.30 4.11
CA SER A 47 6.51 -6.90 2.84
C SER A 47 5.38 -6.08 2.20
N LEU A 48 4.40 -5.63 2.98
CA LEU A 48 3.32 -4.77 2.49
C LEU A 48 3.86 -3.41 2.00
N ARG A 49 4.82 -2.82 2.71
CA ARG A 49 5.45 -1.57 2.29
C ARG A 49 6.30 -1.73 1.03
N MET A 50 6.98 -2.85 0.87
CA MET A 50 7.70 -3.17 -0.36
C MET A 50 6.74 -3.25 -1.55
N LEU A 51 5.60 -3.90 -1.38
CA LEU A 51 4.55 -3.97 -2.41
C LEU A 51 4.00 -2.58 -2.75
N ALA A 52 3.83 -1.74 -1.75
CA ALA A 52 3.33 -0.37 -1.93
C ALA A 52 4.39 0.60 -2.50
N GLY A 53 5.66 0.21 -2.56
CA GLY A 53 6.74 1.10 -3.00
C GLY A 53 7.23 2.06 -1.93
N LEU A 54 6.90 1.80 -0.66
CA LEU A 54 7.32 2.61 0.49
C LEU A 54 8.63 2.11 1.12
N GLU A 55 9.08 0.93 0.73
CA GLU A 55 10.37 0.35 1.10
C GLU A 55 11.07 -0.14 -0.16
N GLU A 56 12.39 0.00 -0.18
CA GLU A 56 13.22 -0.50 -1.28
C GLU A 56 13.28 -2.02 -1.28
N VAL A 57 13.35 -2.59 -2.48
CA VAL A 57 13.65 -4.00 -2.69
C VAL A 57 15.14 -4.12 -3.03
N ASN A 58 15.94 -4.67 -2.12
CA ASN A 58 17.40 -4.79 -2.31
C ASN A 58 17.77 -5.88 -3.30
N ALA A 59 16.97 -6.94 -3.39
CA ALA A 59 17.15 -8.03 -4.35
C ALA A 59 15.80 -8.65 -4.67
N GLY A 60 15.71 -9.33 -5.80
CA GLY A 60 14.48 -9.94 -6.28
C GLY A 60 13.56 -8.93 -6.97
N ALA A 61 12.30 -9.29 -7.12
CA ALA A 61 11.32 -8.47 -7.84
C ALA A 61 9.92 -8.61 -7.29
N ILE A 62 9.10 -7.58 -7.52
CA ILE A 62 7.67 -7.56 -7.23
C ILE A 62 6.93 -7.25 -8.53
N TRP A 63 5.89 -8.03 -8.82
CA TRP A 63 5.04 -7.88 -9.99
C TRP A 63 3.59 -7.65 -9.60
N ILE A 64 2.94 -6.75 -10.29
CA ILE A 64 1.50 -6.56 -10.23
C ILE A 64 0.96 -6.78 -11.65
N GLY A 65 0.21 -7.86 -11.84
CA GLY A 65 -0.15 -8.32 -13.18
C GLY A 65 1.10 -8.60 -14.02
N ASP A 66 1.17 -8.03 -15.20
CA ASP A 66 2.29 -8.21 -16.14
C ASP A 66 3.43 -7.20 -15.91
N ARG A 67 3.28 -6.29 -14.93
CA ARG A 67 4.21 -5.20 -14.72
C ARG A 67 5.17 -5.51 -13.58
N ASN A 68 6.46 -5.39 -13.84
CA ASN A 68 7.46 -5.35 -12.79
C ASN A 68 7.42 -3.96 -12.14
N VAL A 69 7.00 -3.91 -10.87
CA VAL A 69 6.84 -2.65 -10.14
C VAL A 69 7.96 -2.39 -9.13
N THR A 70 8.99 -3.22 -9.12
CA THR A 70 10.08 -3.19 -8.13
C THR A 70 10.66 -1.80 -7.92
N ASP A 71 10.92 -1.07 -9.01
CA ASP A 71 11.54 0.27 -8.98
C ASP A 71 10.55 1.41 -9.21
N LEU A 72 9.26 1.12 -9.29
CA LEU A 72 8.23 2.15 -9.50
C LEU A 72 7.86 2.84 -8.18
N PRO A 73 7.64 4.18 -8.21
CA PRO A 73 7.12 4.87 -7.05
C PRO A 73 5.67 4.44 -6.74
N PRO A 74 5.18 4.64 -5.50
CA PRO A 74 3.84 4.21 -5.09
C PRO A 74 2.72 4.68 -6.03
N LYS A 75 2.78 5.91 -6.50
CA LYS A 75 1.77 6.51 -7.38
C LYS A 75 1.58 5.78 -8.71
N ASP A 76 2.59 5.06 -9.17
CA ASP A 76 2.58 4.37 -10.47
C ASP A 76 2.26 2.87 -10.35
N ARG A 77 1.96 2.39 -9.15
CA ARG A 77 1.68 0.97 -8.90
C ARG A 77 0.21 0.58 -8.97
N ASP A 78 -0.70 1.55 -9.09
CA ASP A 78 -2.16 1.33 -9.12
C ASP A 78 -2.67 0.49 -7.94
N ILE A 79 -2.29 0.91 -6.75
CA ILE A 79 -2.64 0.27 -5.48
C ILE A 79 -3.23 1.28 -4.50
N ALA A 80 -3.93 0.77 -3.50
CA ALA A 80 -4.33 1.55 -2.33
C ALA A 80 -3.86 0.84 -1.06
N MET A 81 -3.51 1.60 -0.03
CA MET A 81 -3.05 1.07 1.24
C MET A 81 -3.75 1.76 2.41
N VAL A 82 -4.21 0.96 3.36
CA VAL A 82 -4.70 1.45 4.64
C VAL A 82 -3.59 1.24 5.67
N PHE A 83 -3.10 2.33 6.25
CA PHE A 83 -2.01 2.29 7.22
C PHE A 83 -2.54 1.91 8.62
N GLN A 84 -1.66 1.33 9.43
CA GLN A 84 -1.99 0.94 10.80
C GLN A 84 -2.40 2.13 11.68
N ASN A 85 -1.87 3.31 11.40
CA ASN A 85 -2.22 4.58 12.07
C ASN A 85 -3.25 5.40 11.27
N TYR A 86 -3.90 4.79 10.27
CA TYR A 86 -4.89 5.39 9.37
C TYR A 86 -4.37 6.53 8.48
N ALA A 87 -3.12 6.95 8.61
CA ALA A 87 -2.47 8.01 7.82
C ALA A 87 -3.27 9.34 7.78
N LEU A 88 -3.93 9.69 8.86
CA LEU A 88 -4.69 10.93 8.96
C LEU A 88 -3.77 12.16 9.03
N TYR A 89 -4.16 13.22 8.35
CA TYR A 89 -3.52 14.53 8.47
C TYR A 89 -4.08 15.23 9.71
N PRO A 90 -3.29 15.38 10.80
CA PRO A 90 -3.80 15.87 12.08
C PRO A 90 -4.23 17.34 12.08
N HIS A 91 -3.74 18.12 11.10
CA HIS A 91 -4.07 19.52 10.92
C HIS A 91 -5.33 19.75 10.04
N MET A 92 -5.89 18.69 9.50
CA MET A 92 -7.08 18.72 8.66
C MET A 92 -8.33 18.27 9.41
N THR A 93 -9.49 18.76 8.97
CA THR A 93 -10.78 18.28 9.46
C THR A 93 -11.06 16.85 8.98
N VAL A 94 -12.06 16.20 9.55
CA VAL A 94 -12.53 14.89 9.08
C VAL A 94 -12.95 14.95 7.61
N GLY A 95 -13.75 15.96 7.25
CA GLY A 95 -14.19 16.14 5.86
C GLY A 95 -13.04 16.36 4.89
N ASP A 96 -12.03 17.14 5.27
CA ASP A 96 -10.84 17.38 4.45
C ASP A 96 -9.98 16.12 4.28
N ASN A 97 -9.83 15.32 5.34
CA ASN A 97 -9.15 14.03 5.25
C ASN A 97 -9.87 13.08 4.29
N MET A 98 -11.19 12.99 4.37
CA MET A 98 -12.00 12.14 3.50
C MET A 98 -11.94 12.58 2.03
N GLY A 99 -11.96 13.89 1.80
CA GLY A 99 -11.98 14.47 0.46
C GLY A 99 -10.61 14.74 -0.16
N PHE A 100 -9.52 14.50 0.54
CA PHE A 100 -8.18 14.89 0.10
C PHE A 100 -7.77 14.27 -1.24
N ALA A 101 -7.98 12.97 -1.42
CA ALA A 101 -7.65 12.29 -2.68
C ALA A 101 -8.45 12.84 -3.86
N LEU A 102 -9.71 13.16 -3.65
CA LEU A 102 -10.56 13.77 -4.68
C LEU A 102 -10.10 15.19 -5.03
N LYS A 103 -9.68 15.94 -4.02
CA LYS A 103 -9.09 17.28 -4.21
C LYS A 103 -7.80 17.20 -5.06
N MET A 104 -6.93 16.26 -4.76
CA MET A 104 -5.69 16.05 -5.53
C MET A 104 -5.96 15.59 -6.96
N ALA A 105 -7.03 14.84 -7.18
CA ALA A 105 -7.47 14.43 -8.51
C ALA A 105 -8.21 15.54 -9.30
N GLY A 106 -8.38 16.74 -8.74
CA GLY A 106 -9.02 17.87 -9.39
C GLY A 106 -10.55 17.80 -9.42
N VAL A 107 -11.18 16.98 -8.59
CA VAL A 107 -12.64 16.89 -8.49
C VAL A 107 -13.20 18.22 -7.93
N PRO A 108 -14.24 18.82 -8.57
CA PRO A 108 -14.88 20.04 -8.08
C PRO A 108 -15.36 19.91 -6.65
N LYS A 109 -15.30 21.01 -5.89
CA LYS A 109 -15.68 21.03 -4.47
C LYS A 109 -17.09 20.49 -4.23
N THR A 110 -18.06 20.86 -5.06
CA THR A 110 -19.46 20.43 -4.92
C THR A 110 -19.58 18.89 -5.02
N GLU A 111 -18.98 18.29 -6.01
CA GLU A 111 -18.98 16.83 -6.19
C GLU A 111 -18.18 16.13 -5.08
N ARG A 112 -17.04 16.70 -4.69
CA ARG A 112 -16.21 16.19 -3.59
C ARG A 112 -16.99 16.18 -2.27
N ASP A 113 -17.65 17.27 -1.91
CA ASP A 113 -18.44 17.37 -0.70
C ASP A 113 -19.60 16.37 -0.69
N GLN A 114 -20.25 16.17 -1.83
CA GLN A 114 -21.31 15.17 -1.97
C GLN A 114 -20.78 13.75 -1.71
N ARG A 115 -19.68 13.36 -2.33
CA ARG A 115 -19.07 12.04 -2.13
C ARG A 115 -18.60 11.82 -0.69
N VAL A 116 -18.05 12.84 -0.07
CA VAL A 116 -17.64 12.79 1.35
C VAL A 116 -18.85 12.55 2.24
N MET A 117 -19.96 13.26 2.02
CA MET A 117 -21.18 13.10 2.80
C MET A 117 -21.81 11.71 2.59
N GLU A 118 -21.84 11.22 1.36
CA GLU A 118 -22.32 9.86 1.07
C GLU A 118 -21.52 8.80 1.82
N ALA A 119 -20.19 8.89 1.80
CA ALA A 119 -19.32 7.97 2.54
C ALA A 119 -19.53 8.09 4.06
N ALA A 120 -19.67 9.31 4.58
CA ALA A 120 -19.94 9.54 6.00
C ALA A 120 -21.26 8.90 6.44
N HIS A 121 -22.31 9.02 5.64
CA HIS A 121 -23.59 8.38 5.93
C HIS A 121 -23.54 6.86 5.92
N LEU A 122 -22.74 6.27 5.03
CA LEU A 122 -22.53 4.81 5.00
C LEU A 122 -21.83 4.28 6.24
N LEU A 123 -20.95 5.08 6.81
CA LEU A 123 -20.16 4.69 7.98
C LEU A 123 -20.86 5.01 9.32
N GLY A 124 -21.93 5.78 9.31
CA GLY A 124 -22.64 6.25 10.51
C GLY A 124 -22.09 7.58 10.98
#